data_ce2b599637d8cc0a26caf9c6dede58ae
#
_entry.id   ce2b599637d8cc0a26caf9c6dede58ae
#
_cell.length_a   1.000
_cell.length_b   1.000
_cell.length_c   1.000
_cell.angle_alpha   90.00
_cell.angle_beta   90.00
_cell.angle_gamma   90.00
#
_symmetry.space_group_name_H-M   'P 1'
#
loop_
_entity.id
_entity.type
_entity.pdbx_description
1 polymer ?
#
loop_
_entity_poly.entity_id
_entity_poly.type
_entity_poly.pdbx_seq_one_letter_code
_entity_poly.pdbx_strand_id
1 'polypeptide(L)'
;MVGMIACLVLSTLCALVLSRRMLVGIVCSLDDIANVAHAVRRDRTFGLRVPSAPIAELHELSNDFNGLLDELEAWQAHLKQENDSLAHRATHDSLTGLPNRAFFEGRLSRALGDVESPAKLAVLFIDGDRFKEVNDSYGHAAGDAVLTTIAGRIRAQLRETDLVARLGGDEFAVLLAPVHSTEDVLQIADNIIDCMTQPVILPNDEAVVTSLSIGIALYPDHASTPQGLLHEADDAMYQAKHRYNGGWRLAIHK
;
A
#
# COMPACT_ATOMS: atom_id res chain seq x y z
N MET A 1 9.69 -38.15 -77.07
CA MET A 1 9.81 -38.95 -75.84
C MET A 1 10.71 -38.28 -74.80
N VAL A 2 11.93 -37.84 -75.12
CA VAL A 2 12.88 -37.23 -74.18
C VAL A 2 12.31 -35.95 -73.48
N GLY A 3 11.63 -35.05 -74.19
CA GLY A 3 11.04 -33.85 -73.68
C GLY A 3 9.89 -34.08 -72.66
N MET A 4 9.11 -35.15 -72.87
CA MET A 4 8.00 -35.51 -71.98
C MET A 4 8.50 -36.07 -70.62
N ILE A 5 9.61 -36.85 -70.66
CA ILE A 5 10.27 -37.41 -69.50
C ILE A 5 10.91 -36.28 -68.70
N ALA A 6 11.57 -35.30 -69.34
CA ALA A 6 12.16 -34.15 -68.71
C ALA A 6 11.10 -33.27 -68.00
N CYS A 7 9.94 -33.01 -68.59
CA CYS A 7 8.81 -32.32 -67.99
C CYS A 7 8.26 -33.04 -66.76
N LEU A 8 8.11 -34.35 -66.79
CA LEU A 8 7.66 -35.18 -65.69
C LEU A 8 8.64 -35.13 -64.48
N VAL A 9 9.95 -35.27 -64.81
CA VAL A 9 10.99 -35.17 -63.77
C VAL A 9 11.00 -33.78 -63.14
N LEU A 10 10.87 -32.69 -63.89
CA LEU A 10 10.86 -31.33 -63.39
C LEU A 10 9.61 -31.05 -62.55
N SER A 11 8.44 -31.54 -63.01
CA SER A 11 7.19 -31.36 -62.25
C SER A 11 7.19 -32.12 -60.91
N THR A 12 7.72 -33.36 -60.90
CA THR A 12 7.86 -34.12 -59.61
C THR A 12 8.88 -33.49 -58.67
N LEU A 13 10.00 -32.98 -59.19
CA LEU A 13 10.99 -32.28 -58.38
C LEU A 13 10.41 -30.99 -57.78
N CYS A 14 9.67 -30.20 -58.56
CA CYS A 14 8.99 -29.00 -58.13
C CYS A 14 7.95 -29.33 -57.06
N ALA A 15 7.14 -30.37 -57.27
CA ALA A 15 6.14 -30.81 -56.26
C ALA A 15 6.80 -31.26 -54.94
N LEU A 16 7.92 -31.98 -55.01
CA LEU A 16 8.69 -32.40 -53.84
C LEU A 16 9.29 -31.21 -53.09
N VAL A 17 9.84 -30.22 -53.79
CA VAL A 17 10.39 -29.01 -53.16
C VAL A 17 9.30 -28.20 -52.49
N LEU A 18 8.15 -28.01 -53.16
CA LEU A 18 7.00 -27.29 -52.57
C LEU A 18 6.44 -28.02 -51.36
N SER A 19 6.24 -29.33 -51.44
CA SER A 19 5.76 -30.15 -50.31
C SER A 19 6.71 -30.08 -49.13
N ARG A 20 8.03 -30.16 -49.36
CA ARG A 20 9.04 -30.04 -48.31
C ARG A 20 9.03 -28.65 -47.65
N ARG A 21 8.90 -27.58 -48.45
CA ARG A 21 8.78 -26.22 -47.94
C ARG A 21 7.53 -26.03 -47.08
N MET A 22 6.39 -26.55 -47.52
CA MET A 22 5.15 -26.49 -46.72
C MET A 22 5.29 -27.28 -45.42
N LEU A 23 5.84 -28.49 -45.46
CA LEU A 23 6.02 -29.32 -44.26
C LEU A 23 6.94 -28.65 -43.23
N VAL A 24 8.08 -28.07 -43.68
CA VAL A 24 8.99 -27.35 -42.82
C VAL A 24 8.31 -26.13 -42.21
N GLY A 25 7.53 -25.37 -43.00
CA GLY A 25 6.78 -24.21 -42.48
C GLY A 25 5.77 -24.60 -41.39
N ILE A 26 5.04 -25.72 -41.58
CA ILE A 26 4.08 -26.21 -40.56
C ILE A 26 4.81 -26.60 -39.27
N VAL A 27 5.89 -27.40 -39.38
CA VAL A 27 6.63 -27.89 -38.21
C VAL A 27 7.25 -26.73 -37.43
N CYS A 28 7.89 -25.76 -38.11
CA CYS A 28 8.47 -24.60 -37.45
C CYS A 28 7.41 -23.76 -36.71
N SER A 29 6.25 -23.50 -37.35
CA SER A 29 5.21 -22.71 -36.73
C SER A 29 4.58 -23.41 -35.51
N LEU A 30 4.43 -24.73 -35.53
CA LEU A 30 3.97 -25.51 -34.39
C LEU A 30 5.00 -25.52 -33.25
N ASP A 31 6.29 -25.63 -33.60
CA ASP A 31 7.38 -25.54 -32.62
C ASP A 31 7.43 -24.15 -31.94
N ASP A 32 7.21 -23.08 -32.70
CA ASP A 32 7.17 -21.72 -32.16
C ASP A 32 6.02 -21.57 -31.12
N ILE A 33 4.81 -22.07 -31.46
CA ILE A 33 3.67 -22.06 -30.53
C ILE A 33 3.99 -22.91 -29.30
N ALA A 34 4.53 -24.11 -29.46
CA ALA A 34 4.90 -25.00 -28.36
C ALA A 34 5.96 -24.37 -27.45
N ASN A 35 6.98 -23.73 -28.03
CA ASN A 35 8.06 -23.08 -27.29
C ASN A 35 7.53 -21.90 -26.45
N VAL A 36 6.68 -21.06 -27.04
CA VAL A 36 6.04 -19.96 -26.28
C VAL A 36 5.15 -20.52 -25.19
N ALA A 37 4.32 -21.54 -25.46
CA ALA A 37 3.47 -22.18 -24.45
C ALA A 37 4.30 -22.79 -23.30
N HIS A 38 5.42 -23.44 -23.61
CA HIS A 38 6.32 -23.99 -22.60
C HIS A 38 7.01 -22.92 -21.79
N ALA A 39 7.46 -21.81 -22.39
CA ALA A 39 8.06 -20.68 -21.71
C ALA A 39 7.07 -20.00 -20.77
N VAL A 40 5.85 -19.73 -21.25
CA VAL A 40 4.75 -19.17 -20.43
C VAL A 40 4.45 -20.06 -19.22
N ARG A 41 4.35 -21.37 -19.42
CA ARG A 41 4.04 -22.32 -18.34
C ARG A 41 5.17 -22.40 -17.30
N ARG A 42 6.44 -22.35 -17.75
CA ARG A 42 7.60 -22.48 -16.86
C ARG A 42 7.91 -21.20 -16.10
N ASP A 43 7.95 -20.09 -16.83
CA ASP A 43 8.47 -18.82 -16.32
C ASP A 43 7.35 -17.83 -15.96
N ARG A 44 6.08 -18.19 -16.24
CA ARG A 44 4.87 -17.34 -16.03
C ARG A 44 5.00 -15.94 -16.63
N THR A 45 5.70 -15.84 -17.75
CA THR A 45 5.89 -14.60 -18.51
C THR A 45 4.93 -14.58 -19.69
N PHE A 46 3.91 -13.71 -19.64
CA PHE A 46 2.89 -13.61 -20.68
C PHE A 46 3.25 -12.61 -21.79
N GLY A 47 4.36 -11.88 -21.67
CA GLY A 47 4.82 -10.90 -22.66
C GLY A 47 5.45 -11.50 -23.93
N LEU A 48 5.60 -12.83 -24.00
CA LEU A 48 6.07 -13.51 -25.21
C LEU A 48 4.96 -13.58 -26.24
N ARG A 49 5.33 -13.55 -27.54
CA ARG A 49 4.36 -13.69 -28.65
C ARG A 49 4.85 -14.72 -29.65
N VAL A 50 3.91 -15.47 -30.21
CA VAL A 50 4.15 -16.40 -31.31
C VAL A 50 4.38 -15.60 -32.57
N PRO A 51 5.44 -15.88 -33.35
CA PRO A 51 5.66 -15.23 -34.63
C PRO A 51 4.53 -15.54 -35.64
N SER A 52 4.36 -14.64 -36.60
CA SER A 52 3.40 -14.83 -37.69
C SER A 52 3.79 -16.03 -38.57
N ALA A 53 2.85 -16.95 -38.80
CA ALA A 53 3.06 -18.12 -39.64
C ALA A 53 2.79 -17.81 -41.11
N PRO A 54 3.49 -18.52 -42.07
CA PRO A 54 3.32 -18.30 -43.51
C PRO A 54 2.05 -18.93 -44.07
N ILE A 55 1.39 -19.82 -43.34
CA ILE A 55 0.17 -20.54 -43.72
C ILE A 55 -1.01 -19.90 -43.03
N ALA A 56 -2.10 -19.61 -43.75
CA ALA A 56 -3.23 -18.82 -43.24
C ALA A 56 -3.85 -19.40 -41.96
N GLU A 57 -4.07 -20.70 -41.90
CA GLU A 57 -4.67 -21.36 -40.73
C GLU A 57 -3.75 -21.33 -39.48
N LEU A 58 -2.43 -21.41 -39.70
CA LEU A 58 -1.45 -21.30 -38.63
C LEU A 58 -1.24 -19.84 -38.20
N HIS A 59 -1.41 -18.90 -39.13
CA HIS A 59 -1.41 -17.47 -38.81
C HIS A 59 -2.60 -17.10 -37.92
N GLU A 60 -3.80 -17.58 -38.26
CA GLU A 60 -5.00 -17.39 -37.44
C GLU A 60 -4.80 -18.00 -36.05
N LEU A 61 -4.30 -19.25 -35.97
CA LEU A 61 -3.99 -19.89 -34.69
C LEU A 61 -2.95 -19.09 -33.86
N SER A 62 -1.91 -18.55 -34.51
CA SER A 62 -0.92 -17.70 -33.83
C SER A 62 -1.53 -16.42 -33.28
N ASN A 63 -2.44 -15.79 -34.05
CA ASN A 63 -3.14 -14.60 -33.62
C ASN A 63 -4.10 -14.88 -32.44
N ASP A 64 -4.87 -15.96 -32.51
CA ASP A 64 -5.77 -16.38 -31.43
C ASP A 64 -4.98 -16.70 -30.16
N PHE A 65 -3.85 -17.41 -30.32
CA PHE A 65 -2.97 -17.72 -29.20
C PHE A 65 -2.36 -16.45 -28.57
N ASN A 66 -1.93 -15.51 -29.41
CA ASN A 66 -1.44 -14.20 -28.92
C ASN A 66 -2.55 -13.40 -28.25
N GLY A 67 -3.79 -13.45 -28.77
CA GLY A 67 -4.96 -12.84 -28.11
C GLY A 67 -5.22 -13.41 -26.72
N LEU A 68 -5.13 -14.73 -26.54
CA LEU A 68 -5.21 -15.37 -25.21
C LEU A 68 -4.08 -14.93 -24.28
N LEU A 69 -2.87 -14.75 -24.80
CA LEU A 69 -1.75 -14.23 -23.99
C LEU A 69 -1.99 -12.78 -23.56
N ASP A 70 -2.55 -11.93 -24.43
CA ASP A 70 -2.93 -10.56 -24.10
C ASP A 70 -3.97 -10.52 -22.96
N GLU A 71 -5.00 -11.39 -23.05
CA GLU A 71 -6.00 -11.51 -21.99
C GLU A 71 -5.38 -11.98 -20.67
N LEU A 72 -4.51 -12.99 -20.70
CA LEU A 72 -3.83 -13.49 -19.49
C LEU A 72 -2.93 -12.43 -18.86
N GLU A 73 -2.21 -11.65 -19.66
CA GLU A 73 -1.37 -10.54 -19.19
C GLU A 73 -2.22 -9.46 -18.51
N ALA A 74 -3.35 -9.08 -19.12
CA ALA A 74 -4.30 -8.13 -18.57
C ALA A 74 -4.92 -8.63 -17.25
N TRP A 75 -5.29 -9.91 -17.18
CA TRP A 75 -5.81 -10.53 -15.96
C TRP A 75 -4.77 -10.55 -14.83
N GLN A 76 -3.52 -10.87 -15.14
CA GLN A 76 -2.44 -10.86 -14.16
C GLN A 76 -2.19 -9.45 -13.60
N ALA A 77 -2.18 -8.45 -14.47
CA ALA A 77 -2.03 -7.06 -14.09
C ALA A 77 -3.19 -6.61 -13.17
N HIS A 78 -4.43 -6.98 -13.52
CA HIS A 78 -5.61 -6.68 -12.72
C HIS A 78 -5.56 -7.33 -11.33
N LEU A 79 -5.26 -8.64 -11.27
CA LEU A 79 -5.12 -9.36 -10.00
C LEU A 79 -4.03 -8.77 -9.11
N LYS A 80 -2.90 -8.36 -9.71
CA LYS A 80 -1.83 -7.69 -8.97
C LYS A 80 -2.30 -6.38 -8.38
N GLN A 81 -2.96 -5.54 -9.16
CA GLN A 81 -3.51 -4.25 -8.71
C GLN A 81 -4.54 -4.44 -7.60
N GLU A 82 -5.42 -5.44 -7.71
CA GLU A 82 -6.41 -5.75 -6.68
C GLU A 82 -5.73 -6.22 -5.38
N ASN A 83 -4.72 -7.08 -5.50
CA ASN A 83 -3.95 -7.56 -4.35
C ASN A 83 -3.18 -6.43 -3.65
N ASP A 84 -2.53 -5.55 -4.43
CA ASP A 84 -1.84 -4.37 -3.90
C ASP A 84 -2.83 -3.41 -3.19
N SER A 85 -4.02 -3.22 -3.77
CA SER A 85 -5.10 -2.44 -3.15
C SER A 85 -5.62 -3.06 -1.85
N LEU A 86 -5.81 -4.39 -1.81
CA LEU A 86 -6.21 -5.11 -0.61
C LEU A 86 -5.13 -5.03 0.48
N ALA A 87 -3.86 -5.21 0.12
CA ALA A 87 -2.73 -5.09 1.03
C ALA A 87 -2.63 -3.67 1.61
N HIS A 88 -2.85 -2.64 0.78
CA HIS A 88 -2.88 -1.25 1.23
C HIS A 88 -4.04 -1.00 2.21
N ARG A 89 -5.26 -1.43 1.87
CA ARG A 89 -6.43 -1.30 2.76
C ARG A 89 -6.30 -2.09 4.07
N ALA A 90 -5.59 -3.21 4.06
CA ALA A 90 -5.31 -3.97 5.27
C ALA A 90 -4.36 -3.24 6.24
N THR A 91 -3.58 -2.28 5.77
CA THR A 91 -2.53 -1.59 6.52
C THR A 91 -2.74 -0.08 6.69
N HIS A 92 -3.68 0.53 5.94
CA HIS A 92 -3.91 1.97 5.96
C HIS A 92 -5.39 2.31 6.16
N ASP A 93 -5.63 3.47 6.75
CA ASP A 93 -6.95 4.07 6.88
C ASP A 93 -7.37 4.73 5.55
N SER A 94 -8.56 4.41 5.07
CA SER A 94 -9.03 4.84 3.75
C SER A 94 -9.38 6.34 3.67
N LEU A 95 -9.66 7.00 4.79
CA LEU A 95 -10.00 8.42 4.82
C LEU A 95 -8.75 9.28 4.84
N THR A 96 -7.82 8.98 5.74
CA THR A 96 -6.65 9.83 6.00
C THR A 96 -5.41 9.40 5.22
N GLY A 97 -5.39 8.18 4.67
CA GLY A 97 -4.23 7.57 4.03
C GLY A 97 -3.10 7.22 5.01
N LEU A 98 -3.28 7.45 6.31
CA LEU A 98 -2.32 7.05 7.32
C LEU A 98 -2.33 5.53 7.56
N PRO A 99 -1.25 4.95 8.06
CA PRO A 99 -1.25 3.63 8.64
C PRO A 99 -2.42 3.43 9.62
N ASN A 100 -3.00 2.22 9.61
CA ASN A 100 -4.06 1.86 10.53
C ASN A 100 -3.51 1.25 11.85
N ARG A 101 -4.41 0.92 12.78
CA ARG A 101 -4.08 0.29 14.08
C ARG A 101 -3.20 -0.95 13.92
N ALA A 102 -3.56 -1.86 12.99
CA ALA A 102 -2.82 -3.11 12.82
C ALA A 102 -1.37 -2.88 12.37
N PHE A 103 -1.16 -1.93 11.46
CA PHE A 103 0.19 -1.55 11.03
C PHE A 103 0.99 -0.92 12.17
N PHE A 104 0.37 -0.02 12.95
CA PHE A 104 1.00 0.65 14.08
C PHE A 104 1.48 -0.36 15.14
N GLU A 105 0.59 -1.25 15.58
CA GLU A 105 0.90 -2.28 16.58
C GLU A 105 2.02 -3.21 16.10
N GLY A 106 2.01 -3.60 14.83
CA GLY A 106 3.08 -4.39 14.22
C GLY A 106 4.43 -3.66 14.20
N ARG A 107 4.45 -2.35 13.93
CA ARG A 107 5.68 -1.52 13.95
C ARG A 107 6.19 -1.32 15.37
N LEU A 108 5.31 -1.05 16.33
CA LEU A 108 5.65 -0.92 17.73
C LEU A 108 6.27 -2.22 18.28
N SER A 109 5.64 -3.36 17.95
CA SER A 109 6.16 -4.68 18.37
C SER A 109 7.54 -4.97 17.81
N ARG A 110 7.82 -4.60 16.55
CA ARG A 110 9.16 -4.74 15.96
C ARG A 110 10.18 -3.82 16.61
N ALA A 111 9.81 -2.54 16.86
CA ALA A 111 10.72 -1.59 17.50
C ALA A 111 11.13 -2.01 18.92
N LEU A 112 10.25 -2.72 19.65
CA LEU A 112 10.54 -3.28 20.96
C LEU A 112 11.29 -4.62 20.91
N GLY A 113 11.16 -5.37 19.79
CA GLY A 113 11.80 -6.68 19.61
C GLY A 113 13.24 -6.62 19.09
N ASP A 114 13.75 -5.46 18.73
CA ASP A 114 15.10 -5.26 18.22
C ASP A 114 16.11 -5.31 19.39
N VAL A 115 16.65 -6.51 19.63
CA VAL A 115 17.40 -6.90 20.85
C VAL A 115 18.79 -6.25 20.92
N GLU A 116 19.33 -5.73 19.82
CA GLU A 116 20.73 -5.24 19.75
C GLU A 116 20.94 -3.81 20.28
N SER A 117 19.89 -3.03 20.48
CA SER A 117 19.97 -1.75 21.17
C SER A 117 18.59 -1.37 21.70
N PRO A 118 18.39 -1.29 23.03
CA PRO A 118 17.16 -0.78 23.59
C PRO A 118 17.11 0.75 23.36
N ALA A 119 16.90 1.14 22.10
CA ALA A 119 16.66 2.53 21.78
C ALA A 119 15.39 2.97 22.51
N LYS A 120 15.50 4.06 23.29
CA LYS A 120 14.31 4.67 23.88
C LYS A 120 13.33 5.00 22.77
N LEU A 121 12.07 4.71 22.99
CA LEU A 121 10.99 5.09 22.10
C LEU A 121 9.83 5.72 22.90
N ALA A 122 8.98 6.46 22.21
CA ALA A 122 7.79 7.05 22.79
C ALA A 122 6.57 6.73 21.96
N VAL A 123 5.46 6.47 22.64
CA VAL A 123 4.12 6.36 22.06
C VAL A 123 3.30 7.57 22.51
N LEU A 124 2.73 8.29 21.55
CA LEU A 124 1.73 9.32 21.80
C LEU A 124 0.38 8.76 21.37
N PHE A 125 -0.59 8.76 22.28
CA PHE A 125 -1.99 8.48 21.99
C PHE A 125 -2.74 9.81 21.91
N ILE A 126 -3.46 10.04 20.82
CA ILE A 126 -4.03 11.35 20.49
C ILE A 126 -5.51 11.18 20.18
N ASP A 127 -6.34 12.07 20.75
CA ASP A 127 -7.79 12.08 20.55
C ASP A 127 -8.24 13.50 20.16
N GLY A 128 -9.16 13.57 19.20
CA GLY A 128 -9.78 14.84 18.77
C GLY A 128 -10.80 15.35 19.77
N ASP A 129 -10.55 16.53 20.34
CA ASP A 129 -11.50 17.12 21.28
C ASP A 129 -12.78 17.56 20.56
N ARG A 130 -13.93 17.22 21.13
CA ARG A 130 -15.27 17.61 20.64
C ARG A 130 -15.56 17.22 19.20
N PHE A 131 -14.90 16.19 18.68
CA PHE A 131 -15.10 15.73 17.29
C PHE A 131 -16.58 15.37 17.01
N LYS A 132 -17.27 14.78 18.02
CA LYS A 132 -18.70 14.49 17.90
C LYS A 132 -19.53 15.75 17.69
N GLU A 133 -19.21 16.86 18.37
CA GLU A 133 -19.94 18.13 18.22
C GLU A 133 -19.78 18.69 16.79
N VAL A 134 -18.62 18.51 16.17
CA VAL A 134 -18.39 18.87 14.77
C VAL A 134 -19.31 18.06 13.84
N ASN A 135 -19.35 16.72 14.02
CA ASN A 135 -20.24 15.86 13.24
C ASN A 135 -21.72 16.23 13.43
N ASP A 136 -22.14 16.46 14.66
CA ASP A 136 -23.52 16.76 15.01
C ASP A 136 -23.95 18.14 14.46
N SER A 137 -23.03 19.11 14.39
CA SER A 137 -23.31 20.49 13.94
C SER A 137 -23.18 20.69 12.44
N TYR A 138 -22.18 20.03 11.79
CA TYR A 138 -21.77 20.30 10.41
C TYR A 138 -21.86 19.07 9.50
N GLY A 139 -22.25 17.91 10.06
CA GLY A 139 -22.37 16.64 9.33
C GLY A 139 -21.05 15.89 9.14
N HIS A 140 -21.15 14.63 8.73
CA HIS A 140 -20.00 13.72 8.62
C HIS A 140 -18.93 14.18 7.62
N ALA A 141 -19.32 14.86 6.53
CA ALA A 141 -18.35 15.40 5.58
C ALA A 141 -17.41 16.45 6.20
N ALA A 142 -17.93 17.24 7.16
CA ALA A 142 -17.13 18.19 7.93
C ALA A 142 -16.17 17.45 8.88
N GLY A 143 -16.65 16.42 9.56
CA GLY A 143 -15.80 15.55 10.38
C GLY A 143 -14.68 14.88 9.59
N ASP A 144 -14.96 14.38 8.40
CA ASP A 144 -13.96 13.80 7.50
C ASP A 144 -12.88 14.82 7.10
N ALA A 145 -13.28 16.06 6.80
CA ALA A 145 -12.34 17.15 6.51
C ALA A 145 -11.47 17.50 7.72
N VAL A 146 -12.05 17.52 8.93
CA VAL A 146 -11.31 17.73 10.18
C VAL A 146 -10.29 16.60 10.39
N LEU A 147 -10.69 15.33 10.28
CA LEU A 147 -9.79 14.18 10.45
C LEU A 147 -8.63 14.18 9.44
N THR A 148 -8.92 14.49 8.20
CA THR A 148 -7.89 14.58 7.15
C THR A 148 -6.91 15.73 7.44
N THR A 149 -7.41 16.86 7.93
CA THR A 149 -6.57 18.01 8.32
C THR A 149 -5.70 17.69 9.54
N ILE A 150 -6.26 17.06 10.57
CA ILE A 150 -5.51 16.58 11.75
C ILE A 150 -4.38 15.66 11.32
N ALA A 151 -4.69 14.65 10.50
CA ALA A 151 -3.72 13.69 9.98
C ALA A 151 -2.53 14.39 9.27
N GLY A 152 -2.82 15.33 8.37
CA GLY A 152 -1.82 16.09 7.64
C GLY A 152 -0.96 16.97 8.57
N ARG A 153 -1.59 17.63 9.55
CA ARG A 153 -0.90 18.50 10.50
C ARG A 153 0.03 17.71 11.43
N ILE A 154 -0.43 16.59 11.98
CA ILE A 154 0.41 15.71 12.82
C ILE A 154 1.61 15.22 11.98
N ARG A 155 1.37 14.70 10.78
CA ARG A 155 2.43 14.20 9.91
C ARG A 155 3.51 15.26 9.62
N ALA A 156 3.11 16.52 9.45
CA ALA A 156 4.02 17.63 9.17
C ALA A 156 4.96 17.98 10.36
N GLN A 157 4.62 17.56 11.59
CA GLN A 157 5.46 17.75 12.77
C GLN A 157 6.46 16.62 13.00
N LEU A 158 6.39 15.55 12.20
CA LEU A 158 7.14 14.32 12.40
C LEU A 158 8.25 14.15 11.36
N ARG A 159 9.33 13.48 11.76
CA ARG A 159 10.43 13.09 10.88
C ARG A 159 10.01 11.90 10.01
N GLU A 160 10.78 11.61 8.98
CA GLU A 160 10.54 10.48 8.09
C GLU A 160 10.64 9.11 8.81
N THR A 161 11.45 9.05 9.87
CA THR A 161 11.61 7.86 10.71
C THR A 161 10.47 7.61 11.68
N ASP A 162 9.71 8.66 12.02
CA ASP A 162 8.58 8.58 12.94
C ASP A 162 7.33 8.05 12.23
N LEU A 163 6.44 7.44 12.97
CA LEU A 163 5.21 6.88 12.44
C LEU A 163 4.00 7.56 13.05
N VAL A 164 3.07 8.02 12.22
CA VAL A 164 1.71 8.39 12.65
C VAL A 164 0.72 7.40 12.05
N ALA A 165 -0.30 7.04 12.81
CA ALA A 165 -1.39 6.15 12.42
C ALA A 165 -2.73 6.68 12.92
N ARG A 166 -3.82 6.33 12.22
CA ARG A 166 -5.18 6.48 12.72
C ARG A 166 -5.67 5.16 13.28
N LEU A 167 -6.07 5.15 14.55
CA LEU A 167 -6.48 3.93 15.23
C LEU A 167 -7.98 3.63 15.05
N GLY A 168 -8.78 4.65 14.77
CA GLY A 168 -10.23 4.59 14.52
C GLY A 168 -10.91 5.84 15.03
N GLY A 169 -12.10 6.17 14.49
CA GLY A 169 -12.81 7.40 14.92
C GLY A 169 -11.92 8.64 14.81
N ASP A 170 -11.76 9.35 15.92
CA ASP A 170 -10.92 10.52 16.11
C ASP A 170 -9.59 10.24 16.85
N GLU A 171 -9.25 8.93 17.01
CA GLU A 171 -8.03 8.48 17.67
C GLU A 171 -6.86 8.34 16.68
N PHE A 172 -5.72 8.93 17.06
CA PHE A 172 -4.45 8.76 16.35
C PHE A 172 -3.36 8.26 17.30
N ALA A 173 -2.31 7.67 16.75
CA ALA A 173 -1.12 7.32 17.51
C ALA A 173 0.14 7.74 16.78
N VAL A 174 1.16 8.15 17.55
CA VAL A 174 2.50 8.45 17.01
C VAL A 174 3.51 7.56 17.71
N LEU A 175 4.41 6.98 16.94
CA LEU A 175 5.57 6.24 17.41
C LEU A 175 6.82 7.05 17.04
N LEU A 176 7.55 7.50 18.04
CA LEU A 176 8.84 8.15 17.92
C LEU A 176 9.94 7.14 18.23
N ALA A 177 10.80 6.84 17.26
CA ALA A 177 11.89 5.89 17.44
C ALA A 177 13.03 6.17 16.43
N PRO A 178 14.29 6.37 16.90
CA PRO A 178 14.72 6.44 18.30
C PRO A 178 14.41 7.79 18.97
N VAL A 179 14.26 7.78 20.29
CA VAL A 179 14.13 8.97 21.14
C VAL A 179 15.45 9.23 21.84
N HIS A 180 15.95 10.47 21.81
CA HIS A 180 17.20 10.85 22.47
C HIS A 180 16.96 11.42 23.86
N SER A 181 15.91 12.22 24.04
CA SER A 181 15.54 12.79 25.32
C SER A 181 14.01 12.85 25.50
N THR A 182 13.54 12.93 26.73
CA THR A 182 12.11 13.15 27.03
C THR A 182 11.68 14.53 26.54
N GLU A 183 12.54 15.53 26.65
CA GLU A 183 12.30 16.90 26.21
C GLU A 183 11.98 16.98 24.72
N ASP A 184 12.67 16.19 23.88
CA ASP A 184 12.37 16.10 22.43
C ASP A 184 10.94 15.60 22.17
N VAL A 185 10.49 14.61 22.95
CA VAL A 185 9.13 14.06 22.85
C VAL A 185 8.08 15.11 23.25
N LEU A 186 8.32 15.82 24.35
CA LEU A 186 7.43 16.86 24.83
C LEU A 186 7.34 18.03 23.84
N GLN A 187 8.47 18.42 23.24
CA GLN A 187 8.49 19.46 22.21
C GLN A 187 7.68 19.05 20.97
N ILE A 188 7.73 17.79 20.56
CA ILE A 188 6.90 17.28 19.45
C ILE A 188 5.41 17.34 19.83
N ALA A 189 5.06 16.98 21.06
CA ALA A 189 3.68 17.09 21.55
C ALA A 189 3.19 18.54 21.56
N ASP A 190 4.01 19.50 22.03
CA ASP A 190 3.70 20.93 21.97
C ASP A 190 3.50 21.41 20.51
N ASN A 191 4.39 21.03 19.59
CA ASN A 191 4.27 21.38 18.19
C ASN A 191 2.97 20.84 17.55
N ILE A 192 2.56 19.61 17.92
CA ILE A 192 1.30 19.01 17.45
C ILE A 192 0.10 19.80 17.99
N ILE A 193 0.11 20.21 19.26
CA ILE A 193 -0.97 21.03 19.84
C ILE A 193 -1.01 22.40 19.18
N ASP A 194 0.14 23.06 19.05
CA ASP A 194 0.23 24.40 18.49
C ASP A 194 -0.25 24.48 17.04
N CYS A 195 0.00 23.45 16.22
CA CYS A 195 -0.46 23.43 14.85
C CYS A 195 -2.00 23.31 14.72
N MET A 196 -2.71 22.94 15.79
CA MET A 196 -4.17 22.88 15.83
C MET A 196 -4.84 24.24 16.10
N THR A 197 -4.07 25.26 16.49
CA THR A 197 -4.60 26.64 16.68
C THR A 197 -5.11 27.26 15.38
N GLN A 198 -4.64 26.79 14.23
CA GLN A 198 -5.13 27.24 12.93
C GLN A 198 -6.50 26.63 12.63
N PRO A 199 -7.48 27.41 12.15
CA PRO A 199 -8.78 26.90 11.78
C PRO A 199 -8.69 25.81 10.70
N VAL A 200 -9.62 24.86 10.74
CA VAL A 200 -9.89 23.91 9.66
C VAL A 200 -10.99 24.50 8.79
N ILE A 201 -10.74 24.61 7.51
CA ILE A 201 -11.76 25.05 6.55
C ILE A 201 -12.59 23.84 6.13
N LEU A 202 -13.89 23.92 6.39
CA LEU A 202 -14.86 22.89 6.07
C LEU A 202 -15.30 22.97 4.58
N PRO A 203 -15.94 21.92 4.05
CA PRO A 203 -16.43 21.90 2.66
C PRO A 203 -17.48 23.00 2.34
N ASN A 204 -18.09 23.59 3.35
CA ASN A 204 -19.05 24.70 3.22
C ASN A 204 -18.41 26.10 3.44
N ASP A 205 -17.07 26.18 3.37
CA ASP A 205 -16.26 27.39 3.60
C ASP A 205 -16.32 27.95 5.03
N GLU A 206 -16.95 27.24 5.98
CA GLU A 206 -16.89 27.62 7.40
C GLU A 206 -15.55 27.21 8.02
N ALA A 207 -15.11 27.95 9.02
CA ALA A 207 -13.86 27.71 9.72
C ALA A 207 -14.14 27.21 11.15
N VAL A 208 -13.60 26.05 11.48
CA VAL A 208 -13.73 25.43 12.82
C VAL A 208 -12.35 25.28 13.46
N VAL A 209 -12.25 25.69 14.72
CA VAL A 209 -11.05 25.41 15.52
C VAL A 209 -11.30 24.15 16.33
N THR A 210 -10.37 23.21 16.27
CA THR A 210 -10.38 21.98 17.05
C THR A 210 -9.11 21.88 17.88
N SER A 211 -9.16 21.12 18.97
CA SER A 211 -8.00 20.84 19.81
C SER A 211 -7.76 19.33 19.90
N LEU A 212 -6.63 18.96 20.48
CA LEU A 212 -6.24 17.58 20.68
C LEU A 212 -5.89 17.34 22.14
N SER A 213 -6.19 16.16 22.62
CA SER A 213 -5.70 15.61 23.88
C SER A 213 -4.66 14.53 23.59
N ILE A 214 -3.47 14.64 24.18
CA ILE A 214 -2.34 13.75 23.92
C ILE A 214 -1.88 13.10 25.22
N GLY A 215 -1.77 11.77 25.21
CA GLY A 215 -1.10 11.02 26.26
C GLY A 215 0.22 10.46 25.75
N ILE A 216 1.27 10.48 26.57
CA ILE A 216 2.64 10.14 26.20
C ILE A 216 3.14 9.03 27.10
N ALA A 217 3.62 7.91 26.51
CA ALA A 217 4.31 6.86 27.23
C ALA A 217 5.69 6.59 26.64
N LEU A 218 6.68 6.41 27.51
CA LEU A 218 8.08 6.17 27.17
C LEU A 218 8.47 4.73 27.47
N TYR A 219 9.20 4.11 26.56
CA TYR A 219 9.89 2.85 26.80
C TYR A 219 11.34 3.11 27.20
N PRO A 220 11.87 2.43 28.23
CA PRO A 220 11.20 1.41 29.06
C PRO A 220 10.50 1.98 30.31
N ASP A 221 10.47 3.28 30.50
CA ASP A 221 10.16 3.97 31.77
C ASP A 221 8.71 3.69 32.25
N HIS A 222 7.73 3.62 31.33
CA HIS A 222 6.31 3.46 31.68
C HIS A 222 5.79 2.04 31.43
N ALA A 223 6.32 1.34 30.42
CA ALA A 223 5.99 -0.04 30.15
C ALA A 223 7.06 -0.70 29.28
N SER A 224 7.10 -2.05 29.31
CA SER A 224 8.05 -2.88 28.52
C SER A 224 7.38 -3.66 27.39
N THR A 225 6.06 -3.55 27.23
CA THR A 225 5.30 -4.27 26.19
C THR A 225 4.53 -3.29 25.30
N PRO A 226 4.25 -3.66 24.02
CA PRO A 226 3.47 -2.81 23.11
C PRO A 226 2.11 -2.41 23.69
N GLN A 227 1.39 -3.39 24.24
CA GLN A 227 0.07 -3.19 24.84
C GLN A 227 0.13 -2.31 26.09
N GLY A 228 1.18 -2.50 26.91
CA GLY A 228 1.39 -1.68 28.10
C GLY A 228 1.66 -0.22 27.75
N LEU A 229 2.51 0.04 26.73
CA LEU A 229 2.78 1.42 26.29
C LEU A 229 1.54 2.11 25.72
N LEU A 230 0.75 1.40 24.92
CA LEU A 230 -0.51 1.95 24.39
C LEU A 230 -1.49 2.25 25.53
N HIS A 231 -1.61 1.37 26.51
CA HIS A 231 -2.49 1.54 27.66
C HIS A 231 -2.08 2.74 28.54
N GLU A 232 -0.78 2.86 28.89
CA GLU A 232 -0.29 3.98 29.69
C GLU A 232 -0.42 5.32 28.93
N ALA A 233 -0.24 5.31 27.61
CA ALA A 233 -0.46 6.49 26.77
C ALA A 233 -1.95 6.87 26.70
N ASP A 234 -2.87 5.90 26.55
CA ASP A 234 -4.31 6.12 26.56
C ASP A 234 -4.80 6.67 27.90
N ASP A 235 -4.38 6.06 29.02
CA ASP A 235 -4.69 6.55 30.38
C ASP A 235 -4.22 8.02 30.59
N ALA A 236 -3.04 8.35 30.09
CA ALA A 236 -2.51 9.71 30.17
C ALA A 236 -3.33 10.68 29.28
N MET A 237 -3.72 10.27 28.08
CA MET A 237 -4.58 11.05 27.18
C MET A 237 -5.96 11.31 27.81
N TYR A 238 -6.57 10.28 28.39
CA TYR A 238 -7.83 10.43 29.11
C TYR A 238 -7.75 11.48 30.24
N GLN A 239 -6.63 11.51 30.97
CA GLN A 239 -6.40 12.54 32.01
C GLN A 239 -6.22 13.94 31.41
N ALA A 240 -5.52 14.07 30.25
CA ALA A 240 -5.41 15.33 29.53
C ALA A 240 -6.79 15.87 29.13
N LYS A 241 -7.63 15.00 28.55
CA LYS A 241 -8.97 15.34 28.06
C LYS A 241 -9.92 15.80 29.19
N HIS A 242 -9.96 15.08 30.31
CA HIS A 242 -10.96 15.32 31.35
C HIS A 242 -10.54 16.28 32.44
N ARG A 243 -9.25 16.45 32.75
CA ARG A 243 -8.77 17.32 33.82
C ARG A 243 -8.26 18.66 33.34
N TYR A 244 -7.86 18.78 32.07
CA TYR A 244 -7.13 19.96 31.57
C TYR A 244 -7.73 20.57 30.30
N ASN A 245 -8.88 20.09 29.82
CA ASN A 245 -9.55 20.57 28.59
C ASN A 245 -8.64 20.59 27.33
N GLY A 246 -7.84 19.54 27.16
CA GLY A 246 -6.90 19.43 26.08
C GLY A 246 -5.43 19.59 26.51
N GLY A 247 -4.53 19.49 25.55
CA GLY A 247 -3.09 19.52 25.80
C GLY A 247 -2.48 18.11 25.91
N TRP A 248 -1.30 18.00 26.51
CA TRP A 248 -0.64 16.70 26.65
C TRP A 248 -0.37 16.31 28.11
N ARG A 249 -0.22 15.02 28.33
CA ARG A 249 0.16 14.42 29.61
C ARG A 249 1.18 13.31 29.39
N LEU A 250 2.22 13.31 30.23
CA LEU A 250 3.14 12.19 30.36
C LEU A 250 2.52 11.16 31.32
N ALA A 251 2.61 9.87 30.97
CA ALA A 251 2.23 8.77 31.85
C ALA A 251 3.01 8.84 33.17
N ILE A 252 2.41 8.36 34.24
CA ILE A 252 3.03 8.40 35.57
C ILE A 252 3.72 7.07 35.82
N HIS A 253 5.00 7.10 36.15
CA HIS A 253 5.73 5.92 36.56
C HIS A 253 5.04 5.27 37.78
N LYS A 254 4.63 3.99 37.65
CA LYS A 254 4.04 3.21 38.75
C LYS A 254 5.10 2.48 39.54
#